data_68c62f1711a2673025634b2ce54e5769
#
_entry.id   68c62f1711a2673025634b2ce54e5769
#
_cell.length_a   1.000
_cell.length_b   1.000
_cell.length_c   1.000
_cell.angle_alpha   90.00
_cell.angle_beta   90.00
_cell.angle_gamma   90.00
#
_symmetry.space_group_name_H-M   'P 1'
#
loop_
_entity.id
_entity.type
_entity.pdbx_description
1 polymer ?
#
loop_
_entity_poly.entity_id
_entity_poly.type
_entity_poly.pdbx_seq_one_letter_code
_entity_poly.pdbx_strand_id
1 'polypeptide(L)'
;MSKNFLWITNKEENIRFYSNSAPKSNLSLHFASAIDHGTKKNICRFVRYLRQEFFFPIRCNVYFCNQEKFHSSKGGYCYGIFYSNEESAGRIYPQIYIPANIDLFSVYHSLSHELTHYFQWYFLDDNKKGKRSLEIQASKYATRILEDYCNYHCKEPDSSCQGCLGQ
;
A
#
# COMPACT_ATOMS: atom_id res chain seq x y z
N MET A 1 -4.80 18.04 9.04
CA MET A 1 -3.84 16.97 8.65
C MET A 1 -2.61 17.02 9.53
N SER A 2 -2.16 15.90 10.05
CA SER A 2 -0.93 15.82 10.84
C SER A 2 0.28 16.13 9.93
N LYS A 3 1.19 17.02 10.39
CA LYS A 3 2.43 17.37 9.66
C LYS A 3 3.29 16.15 9.26
N ASN A 4 3.04 14.99 9.88
CA ASN A 4 3.79 13.75 9.65
C ASN A 4 3.40 12.99 8.37
N PHE A 5 2.35 13.42 7.66
CA PHE A 5 1.89 12.80 6.41
C PHE A 5 2.22 13.62 5.16
N LEU A 6 2.77 14.81 5.31
CA LEU A 6 2.99 15.74 4.19
C LEU A 6 3.79 15.12 3.04
N TRP A 7 4.79 14.32 3.34
CA TRP A 7 5.64 13.71 2.32
C TRP A 7 4.92 12.56 1.57
N ILE A 8 3.94 11.89 2.18
CA ILE A 8 3.12 10.86 1.52
C ILE A 8 2.01 11.49 0.66
N THR A 9 1.39 12.56 1.17
CA THR A 9 0.22 13.19 0.56
C THR A 9 0.56 14.36 -0.34
N ASN A 10 1.77 14.89 -0.29
CA ASN A 10 2.16 16.06 -1.06
C ASN A 10 2.47 15.70 -2.52
N LYS A 11 1.40 15.48 -3.29
CA LYS A 11 1.48 15.18 -4.73
C LYS A 11 2.15 16.31 -5.52
N GLU A 12 1.97 17.56 -5.10
CA GLU A 12 2.48 18.73 -5.85
C GLU A 12 4.01 18.84 -5.77
N GLU A 13 4.61 18.60 -4.61
CA GLU A 13 6.07 18.58 -4.49
C GLU A 13 6.67 17.41 -5.27
N ASN A 14 6.03 16.24 -5.19
CA ASN A 14 6.46 15.06 -5.93
C ASN A 14 6.31 15.24 -7.45
N ILE A 15 5.27 15.93 -7.91
CA ILE A 15 5.06 16.28 -9.33
C ILE A 15 6.13 17.27 -9.80
N ARG A 16 6.57 18.22 -9.00
CA ARG A 16 7.63 19.18 -9.35
C ARG A 16 8.98 18.50 -9.59
N PHE A 17 9.32 17.49 -8.83
CA PHE A 17 10.55 16.70 -9.03
C PHE A 17 10.53 15.88 -10.33
N TYR A 18 9.34 15.49 -10.81
CA TYR A 18 9.16 14.59 -11.96
C TYR A 18 8.35 15.24 -13.08
N SER A 19 8.38 16.56 -13.20
CA SER A 19 7.42 17.40 -13.92
C SER A 19 7.27 17.17 -15.43
N ASN A 20 8.10 16.35 -16.06
CA ASN A 20 8.01 16.13 -17.52
C ASN A 20 7.55 14.73 -17.92
N SER A 21 7.28 13.85 -16.97
CA SER A 21 6.80 12.49 -17.25
C SER A 21 6.12 11.87 -16.03
N ALA A 22 5.09 12.55 -15.49
CA ALA A 22 4.29 11.93 -14.42
C ALA A 22 3.76 10.58 -14.94
N PRO A 23 4.34 9.45 -14.55
CA PRO A 23 3.90 8.18 -15.08
C PRO A 23 2.50 7.94 -14.56
N LYS A 24 1.60 7.67 -15.47
CA LYS A 24 0.27 7.17 -15.15
C LYS A 24 0.46 5.94 -14.27
N SER A 25 0.23 6.10 -12.95
CA SER A 25 0.19 5.00 -11.99
C SER A 25 1.32 3.97 -12.09
N ASN A 26 2.31 4.14 -11.26
CA ASN A 26 3.44 3.20 -11.14
C ASN A 26 3.15 1.96 -10.25
N LEU A 27 1.89 1.65 -9.94
CA LEU A 27 1.53 0.38 -9.30
C LEU A 27 1.09 -0.64 -10.34
N SER A 28 1.78 -1.76 -10.43
CA SER A 28 1.42 -2.91 -11.27
C SER A 28 0.87 -4.02 -10.39
N LEU A 29 -0.38 -4.46 -10.63
CA LEU A 29 -1.06 -5.46 -9.81
C LEU A 29 -0.98 -6.83 -10.45
N HIS A 30 -0.63 -7.82 -9.67
CA HIS A 30 -0.56 -9.22 -10.03
C HIS A 30 -1.40 -10.04 -9.05
N PHE A 31 -2.33 -10.84 -9.56
CA PHE A 31 -3.22 -11.65 -8.73
C PHE A 31 -2.96 -13.12 -8.97
N ALA A 32 -2.88 -13.91 -7.90
CA ALA A 32 -2.92 -15.36 -8.01
C ALA A 32 -4.25 -15.80 -8.66
N SER A 33 -4.22 -16.87 -9.45
CA SER A 33 -5.38 -17.35 -10.21
C SER A 33 -6.57 -17.71 -9.33
N ALA A 34 -6.31 -18.23 -8.13
CA ALA A 34 -7.33 -18.66 -7.17
C ALA A 34 -8.09 -17.51 -6.47
N ILE A 35 -7.66 -16.26 -6.59
CA ILE A 35 -8.40 -15.12 -6.03
C ILE A 35 -9.64 -14.87 -6.90
N ASP A 36 -10.80 -14.82 -6.24
CA ASP A 36 -12.07 -14.63 -6.92
C ASP A 36 -12.23 -13.23 -7.54
N HIS A 37 -13.17 -13.11 -8.47
CA HIS A 37 -13.40 -11.86 -9.22
C HIS A 37 -13.88 -10.71 -8.32
N GLY A 38 -14.72 -11.00 -7.32
CA GLY A 38 -15.25 -9.99 -6.38
C GLY A 38 -14.13 -9.37 -5.56
N THR A 39 -13.26 -10.20 -5.00
CA THR A 39 -12.08 -9.77 -4.25
C THR A 39 -11.14 -8.94 -5.15
N LYS A 40 -10.83 -9.39 -6.36
CA LYS A 40 -10.02 -8.62 -7.33
C LYS A 40 -10.63 -7.25 -7.62
N LYS A 41 -11.94 -7.19 -7.87
CA LYS A 41 -12.67 -5.95 -8.15
C LYS A 41 -12.57 -4.96 -6.97
N ASN A 42 -12.75 -5.43 -5.75
CA ASN A 42 -12.65 -4.60 -4.56
C ASN A 42 -11.23 -4.09 -4.31
N ILE A 43 -10.22 -4.93 -4.47
CA ILE A 43 -8.81 -4.52 -4.39
C ILE A 43 -8.49 -3.47 -5.47
N CYS A 44 -8.93 -3.67 -6.71
CA CYS A 44 -8.72 -2.70 -7.80
C CYS A 44 -9.39 -1.34 -7.49
N ARG A 45 -10.56 -1.33 -6.82
CA ARG A 45 -11.24 -0.11 -6.39
C ARG A 45 -10.41 0.63 -5.33
N PHE A 46 -9.92 -0.07 -4.33
CA PHE A 46 -9.04 0.50 -3.31
C PHE A 46 -7.73 1.06 -3.92
N VAL A 47 -7.09 0.31 -4.80
CA VAL A 47 -5.87 0.78 -5.49
C VAL A 47 -6.15 1.99 -6.36
N ARG A 48 -7.33 2.09 -6.99
CA ARG A 48 -7.72 3.31 -7.73
C ARG A 48 -7.76 4.53 -6.82
N TYR A 49 -8.35 4.40 -5.63
CA TYR A 49 -8.31 5.45 -4.61
C TYR A 49 -6.87 5.81 -4.24
N LEU A 50 -6.02 4.83 -3.94
CA LEU A 50 -4.61 5.09 -3.60
C LEU A 50 -3.87 5.84 -4.72
N ARG A 51 -4.15 5.52 -5.97
CA ARG A 51 -3.57 6.22 -7.13
C ARG A 51 -4.08 7.65 -7.30
N GLN A 52 -5.24 7.97 -6.79
CA GLN A 52 -5.79 9.33 -6.77
C GLN A 52 -5.15 10.15 -5.64
N GLU A 53 -4.93 9.53 -4.48
CA GLU A 53 -4.43 10.19 -3.29
C GLU A 53 -2.91 10.28 -3.22
N PHE A 54 -2.18 9.34 -3.82
CA PHE A 54 -0.73 9.24 -3.69
C PHE A 54 -0.03 9.21 -5.04
N PHE A 55 1.16 9.80 -5.08
CA PHE A 55 2.06 9.71 -6.20
C PHE A 55 3.08 8.59 -5.98
N PHE A 56 3.28 7.75 -7.00
CA PHE A 56 4.23 6.64 -6.96
C PHE A 56 5.40 6.95 -7.90
N PRO A 57 6.53 7.46 -7.38
CA PRO A 57 7.66 7.93 -8.20
C PRO A 57 8.33 6.81 -9.00
N ILE A 58 8.43 5.62 -8.43
CA ILE A 58 9.02 4.45 -9.08
C ILE A 58 7.97 3.35 -9.20
N ARG A 59 8.02 2.61 -10.31
CA ARG A 59 7.15 1.45 -10.50
C ARG A 59 7.34 0.46 -9.37
N CYS A 60 6.22 0.04 -8.76
CA CYS A 60 6.17 -1.01 -7.75
C CYS A 60 5.23 -2.13 -8.22
N ASN A 61 5.69 -3.37 -8.18
CA ASN A 61 4.88 -4.52 -8.48
C ASN A 61 4.23 -5.05 -7.19
N VAL A 62 2.91 -5.16 -7.18
CA VAL A 62 2.14 -5.65 -6.04
C VAL A 62 1.55 -7.01 -6.38
N TYR A 63 1.92 -8.03 -5.62
CA TYR A 63 1.49 -9.41 -5.78
C TYR A 63 0.49 -9.78 -4.70
N PHE A 64 -0.74 -10.12 -5.11
CA PHE A 64 -1.76 -10.66 -4.22
C PHE A 64 -1.72 -12.19 -4.29
N CYS A 65 -1.35 -12.80 -3.17
CA CYS A 65 -1.11 -14.24 -3.05
C CYS A 65 -2.31 -14.95 -2.43
N ASN A 66 -2.63 -16.15 -2.89
CA ASN A 66 -3.69 -16.98 -2.30
C ASN A 66 -3.17 -17.65 -1.02
N GLN A 67 -2.89 -16.85 0.00
CA GLN A 67 -2.41 -17.25 1.31
C GLN A 67 -3.08 -16.40 2.38
N GLU A 68 -3.14 -16.90 3.61
CA GLU A 68 -3.66 -16.15 4.76
C GLU A 68 -2.57 -15.29 5.42
N LYS A 69 -1.32 -15.73 5.35
CA LYS A 69 -0.15 -15.09 5.96
C LYS A 69 1.14 -15.64 5.35
N PHE A 70 2.23 -14.92 5.55
CA PHE A 70 3.58 -15.37 5.19
C PHE A 70 4.36 -15.79 6.43
N HIS A 71 5.30 -16.72 6.26
CA HIS A 71 6.27 -17.08 7.28
C HIS A 71 7.45 -16.12 7.22
N SER A 72 7.76 -15.50 8.34
CA SER A 72 8.96 -14.67 8.48
C SER A 72 10.22 -15.54 8.66
N SER A 73 11.31 -15.16 8.01
CA SER A 73 12.62 -15.81 8.20
C SER A 73 13.16 -15.72 9.63
N LYS A 74 12.64 -14.77 10.42
CA LYS A 74 12.99 -14.57 11.84
C LYS A 74 12.09 -15.33 12.81
N GLY A 75 11.20 -16.18 12.30
CA GLY A 75 10.13 -16.82 13.04
C GLY A 75 8.88 -15.93 13.15
N GLY A 76 7.70 -16.57 13.27
CA GLY A 76 6.41 -15.89 13.30
C GLY A 76 5.81 -15.68 11.92
N TYR A 77 4.78 -14.83 11.88
CA TYR A 77 3.99 -14.56 10.68
C TYR A 77 3.98 -13.08 10.36
N CYS A 78 3.81 -12.74 9.07
CA CYS A 78 3.57 -11.38 8.60
C CYS A 78 2.43 -11.37 7.57
N TYR A 79 1.77 -10.23 7.46
CA TYR A 79 0.61 -10.00 6.59
C TYR A 79 0.93 -9.10 5.40
N GLY A 80 2.21 -8.89 5.15
CA GLY A 80 2.73 -8.17 4.02
C GLY A 80 4.25 -8.25 4.01
N ILE A 81 4.84 -8.03 2.85
CA ILE A 81 6.30 -7.97 2.69
C ILE A 81 6.61 -6.93 1.63
N PHE A 82 7.45 -5.97 1.99
CA PHE A 82 8.06 -5.04 1.04
C PHE A 82 9.52 -5.43 0.79
N TYR A 83 9.88 -5.51 -0.48
CA TYR A 83 11.27 -5.63 -0.94
C TYR A 83 11.65 -4.41 -1.76
N SER A 84 12.72 -3.73 -1.38
CA SER A 84 13.34 -2.74 -2.25
C SER A 84 14.00 -3.42 -3.47
N ASN A 85 14.29 -2.65 -4.52
CA ASN A 85 15.01 -3.19 -5.68
C ASN A 85 16.47 -3.59 -5.37
N GLU A 86 17.05 -3.04 -4.32
CA GLU A 86 18.42 -3.34 -3.86
C GLU A 86 18.52 -4.70 -3.18
N GLU A 87 17.48 -5.10 -2.43
CA GLU A 87 17.41 -6.37 -1.69
C GLU A 87 17.11 -7.58 -2.58
N SER A 88 16.64 -7.34 -3.76
CA SER A 88 16.20 -8.41 -4.67
C SER A 88 17.14 -8.53 -5.86
N ALA A 89 18.15 -9.38 -5.74
CA ALA A 89 19.08 -9.70 -6.82
C ALA A 89 18.35 -9.93 -8.15
N GLY A 90 18.66 -9.11 -9.16
CA GLY A 90 18.09 -9.22 -10.51
C GLY A 90 16.70 -8.59 -10.71
N ARG A 91 16.14 -7.88 -9.73
CA ARG A 91 14.84 -7.19 -9.87
C ARG A 91 15.06 -5.69 -10.05
N ILE A 92 14.45 -5.13 -11.10
CA ILE A 92 14.60 -3.73 -11.46
C ILE A 92 13.70 -2.83 -10.61
N TYR A 93 12.57 -3.35 -10.07
CA TYR A 93 11.56 -2.58 -9.37
C TYR A 93 11.26 -3.14 -7.98
N PRO A 94 10.91 -2.28 -7.01
CA PRO A 94 10.39 -2.70 -5.72
C PRO A 94 9.18 -3.63 -5.86
N GLN A 95 8.99 -4.51 -4.89
CA GLN A 95 7.91 -5.48 -4.87
C GLN A 95 7.22 -5.51 -3.51
N ILE A 96 5.91 -5.64 -3.55
CA ILE A 96 5.06 -5.85 -2.38
C ILE A 96 4.32 -7.17 -2.56
N TYR A 97 4.29 -7.99 -1.51
CA TYR A 97 3.52 -9.22 -1.46
C TYR A 97 2.47 -9.11 -0.37
N ILE A 98 1.20 -9.37 -0.72
CA ILE A 98 0.05 -9.29 0.19
C ILE A 98 -0.70 -10.62 0.18
N PRO A 99 -0.95 -11.23 1.34
CA PRO A 99 -1.85 -12.37 1.43
C PRO A 99 -3.27 -11.88 1.16
N ALA A 100 -4.00 -12.55 0.29
CA ALA A 100 -5.35 -12.13 -0.12
C ALA A 100 -6.42 -13.19 0.16
N ASN A 101 -6.10 -14.26 0.87
CA ASN A 101 -7.04 -15.23 1.41
C ASN A 101 -7.41 -14.88 2.86
N ILE A 102 -7.69 -13.60 3.10
CA ILE A 102 -8.11 -13.01 4.36
C ILE A 102 -9.22 -12.00 4.07
N ASP A 103 -9.83 -11.41 5.10
CA ASP A 103 -10.84 -10.37 4.91
C ASP A 103 -10.28 -9.14 4.20
N LEU A 104 -11.13 -8.44 3.45
CA LEU A 104 -10.72 -7.31 2.61
C LEU A 104 -10.14 -6.14 3.41
N PHE A 105 -10.62 -5.92 4.63
CA PHE A 105 -10.08 -4.86 5.48
C PHE A 105 -8.61 -5.13 5.83
N SER A 106 -8.30 -6.38 6.19
CA SER A 106 -6.94 -6.83 6.46
C SER A 106 -6.05 -6.74 5.22
N VAL A 107 -6.57 -7.07 4.02
CA VAL A 107 -5.85 -6.89 2.75
C VAL A 107 -5.51 -5.41 2.53
N TYR A 108 -6.47 -4.50 2.71
CA TYR A 108 -6.27 -3.07 2.53
C TYR A 108 -5.29 -2.49 3.54
N HIS A 109 -5.39 -2.91 4.81
CA HIS A 109 -4.47 -2.50 5.87
C HIS A 109 -3.04 -2.94 5.55
N SER A 110 -2.86 -4.21 5.19
CA SER A 110 -1.55 -4.77 4.84
C SER A 110 -0.95 -4.05 3.63
N LEU A 111 -1.74 -3.82 2.57
CA LEU A 111 -1.28 -3.07 1.40
C LEU A 111 -0.85 -1.65 1.77
N SER A 112 -1.63 -0.95 2.58
CA SER A 112 -1.32 0.41 3.02
C SER A 112 -0.06 0.47 3.89
N HIS A 113 0.15 -0.55 4.72
CA HIS A 113 1.36 -0.71 5.55
C HIS A 113 2.61 -0.88 4.67
N GLU A 114 2.58 -1.81 3.72
CA GLU A 114 3.72 -2.06 2.83
C GLU A 114 3.98 -0.91 1.86
N LEU A 115 2.94 -0.23 1.40
CA LEU A 115 3.10 1.01 0.63
C LEU A 115 3.74 2.12 1.45
N THR A 116 3.51 2.15 2.76
CA THR A 116 4.21 3.10 3.63
C THR A 116 5.70 2.78 3.68
N HIS A 117 6.08 1.51 3.74
CA HIS A 117 7.49 1.11 3.64
C HIS A 117 8.10 1.48 2.27
N TYR A 118 7.36 1.34 1.18
CA TYR A 118 7.78 1.83 -0.13
C TYR A 118 8.06 3.35 -0.11
N PHE A 119 7.19 4.16 0.49
CA PHE A 119 7.41 5.59 0.61
C PHE A 119 8.56 5.94 1.57
N GLN A 120 8.69 5.21 2.66
CA GLN A 120 9.82 5.35 3.58
C GLN A 120 11.15 5.09 2.86
N TRP A 121 11.23 3.99 2.12
CA TRP A 121 12.40 3.65 1.33
C TRP A 121 12.73 4.73 0.29
N TYR A 122 11.73 5.28 -0.37
CA TYR A 122 11.97 6.28 -1.42
C TYR A 122 12.30 7.67 -0.90
N PHE A 123 11.62 8.14 0.16
CA PHE A 123 11.70 9.52 0.64
C PHE A 123 12.56 9.72 1.89
N LEU A 124 12.80 8.67 2.67
CA LEU A 124 13.58 8.77 3.89
C LEU A 124 14.98 8.21 3.66
N ASP A 125 15.96 8.95 4.16
CA ASP A 125 17.32 8.49 4.24
C ASP A 125 17.38 7.39 5.32
N ASP A 126 17.69 6.14 4.95
CA ASP A 126 17.66 4.94 5.82
C ASP A 126 18.47 5.08 7.12
N ASN A 127 19.39 6.02 7.15
CA ASN A 127 20.29 6.23 8.28
C ASN A 127 19.70 7.07 9.43
N LYS A 128 18.49 7.62 9.30
CA LYS A 128 17.96 8.61 10.24
C LYS A 128 16.88 8.09 11.21
N LYS A 129 16.27 6.94 10.98
CA LYS A 129 15.21 6.40 11.85
C LYS A 129 15.43 4.94 12.17
N GLY A 130 15.27 4.56 13.43
CA GLY A 130 15.34 3.16 13.85
C GLY A 130 14.17 2.34 13.26
N LYS A 131 14.42 1.07 12.95
CA LYS A 131 13.42 0.14 12.35
C LYS A 131 12.08 0.15 13.10
N ARG A 132 12.09 0.15 14.43
CA ARG A 132 10.85 0.21 15.26
C ARG A 132 10.03 1.47 15.00
N SER A 133 10.67 2.60 14.79
CA SER A 133 9.99 3.86 14.49
C SER A 133 9.31 3.81 13.12
N LEU A 134 9.94 3.18 12.14
CA LEU A 134 9.38 2.99 10.80
C LEU A 134 8.15 2.08 10.81
N GLU A 135 8.19 1.00 11.60
CA GLU A 135 7.05 0.08 11.76
C GLU A 135 5.84 0.77 12.44
N ILE A 136 6.09 1.54 13.50
CA ILE A 136 5.03 2.31 14.18
C ILE A 136 4.44 3.33 13.21
N GLN A 137 5.26 3.99 12.41
CA GLN A 137 4.82 4.93 11.40
C GLN A 137 3.99 4.23 10.33
N ALA A 138 4.44 3.08 9.81
CA ALA A 138 3.72 2.32 8.80
C ALA A 138 2.33 1.89 9.28
N SER A 139 2.22 1.39 10.51
CA SER A 139 0.94 1.00 11.10
C SER A 139 -0.01 2.18 11.27
N LYS A 140 0.49 3.35 11.73
CA LYS A 140 -0.33 4.56 11.85
C LYS A 140 -0.83 5.07 10.51
N TYR A 141 0.02 5.01 9.48
CA TYR A 141 -0.37 5.46 8.14
C TYR A 141 -1.35 4.51 7.48
N ALA A 142 -1.18 3.20 7.65
CA ALA A 142 -2.14 2.22 7.18
C ALA A 142 -3.53 2.49 7.75
N THR A 143 -3.64 2.69 9.07
CA THR A 143 -4.91 3.04 9.73
C THR A 143 -5.51 4.32 9.15
N ARG A 144 -4.71 5.37 9.00
CA ARG A 144 -5.17 6.66 8.47
C ARG A 144 -5.66 6.56 7.02
N ILE A 145 -4.94 5.85 6.17
CA ILE A 145 -5.32 5.61 4.77
C ILE A 145 -6.68 4.91 4.70
N LEU A 146 -6.93 3.93 5.59
CA LEU A 146 -8.20 3.22 5.64
C LEU A 146 -9.34 4.12 6.11
N GLU A 147 -9.13 4.92 7.16
CA GLU A 147 -10.12 5.89 7.63
C GLU A 147 -10.50 6.86 6.51
N ASP A 148 -9.53 7.40 5.80
CA ASP A 148 -9.74 8.32 4.68
C ASP A 148 -10.46 7.62 3.51
N TYR A 149 -10.13 6.36 3.22
CA TYR A 149 -10.81 5.55 2.20
C TYR A 149 -12.28 5.27 2.57
N CYS A 150 -12.56 4.87 3.80
CA CYS A 150 -13.93 4.68 4.28
C CYS A 150 -14.74 5.96 4.18
N ASN A 151 -14.17 7.10 4.60
CA ASN A 151 -14.82 8.41 4.48
C ASN A 151 -15.07 8.83 3.02
N TYR A 152 -14.18 8.47 2.11
CA TYR A 152 -14.34 8.72 0.68
C TYR A 152 -15.50 7.88 0.12
N HIS A 153 -15.55 6.58 0.44
CA HIS A 153 -16.58 5.65 -0.06
C HIS A 153 -17.97 5.92 0.51
N CYS A 154 -18.09 6.31 1.78
CA CYS A 154 -19.38 6.64 2.38
C CYS A 154 -20.04 7.88 1.78
N LYS A 155 -19.32 8.67 1.00
CA LYS A 155 -19.83 9.84 0.29
C LYS A 155 -20.31 9.55 -1.14
N GLU A 156 -20.00 8.39 -1.70
CA GLU A 156 -20.49 7.98 -3.01
C GLU A 156 -21.90 7.37 -2.87
N PRO A 157 -22.93 7.90 -3.58
CA PRO A 157 -24.33 7.50 -3.41
C PRO A 157 -24.64 6.04 -3.81
N ASP A 158 -23.71 5.33 -4.44
CA ASP A 158 -23.89 3.95 -4.93
C ASP A 158 -23.19 2.88 -4.07
N SER A 159 -22.60 3.25 -2.93
CA SER A 159 -21.90 2.28 -2.11
C SER A 159 -22.83 1.71 -1.01
N SER A 160 -23.37 0.53 -1.26
CA SER A 160 -23.83 -0.35 -0.18
C SER A 160 -22.63 -0.75 0.69
N CYS A 161 -22.25 0.15 1.58
CA CYS A 161 -21.18 -0.06 2.55
C CYS A 161 -21.66 -1.01 3.67
N GLN A 162 -21.83 -2.30 3.36
CA GLN A 162 -22.14 -3.32 4.38
C GLN A 162 -20.92 -3.83 5.15
N GLY A 163 -19.75 -3.19 5.01
CA GLY A 163 -18.51 -3.67 5.62
C GLY A 163 -17.72 -2.67 6.48
N CYS A 164 -18.07 -1.38 6.49
CA CYS A 164 -17.28 -0.36 7.20
C CYS A 164 -17.76 -0.09 8.64
N LEU A 165 -18.87 -0.68 9.11
CA LEU A 165 -19.44 -0.47 10.43
C LEU A 165 -19.60 -1.81 11.18
N GLY A 166 -18.51 -2.52 11.32
CA GLY A 166 -18.42 -3.70 12.18
C GLY A 166 -17.33 -3.48 13.22
N GLN A 167 -17.72 -2.78 14.30
CA GLN A 167 -17.16 -2.70 15.67
C GLN A 167 -15.64 -2.79 15.82
#